data_747caaf6b66549f5410a9718f4809f79
#
_entry.id   747caaf6b66549f5410a9718f4809f79
#
_cell.length_a   1.000
_cell.length_b   1.000
_cell.length_c   1.000
_cell.angle_alpha   90.00
_cell.angle_beta   90.00
_cell.angle_gamma   90.00
#
_symmetry.space_group_name_H-M   'P 1'
#
loop_
_entity.id
_entity.type
_entity.pdbx_description
1 polymer ?
#
loop_
_entity_poly.entity_id
_entity_poly.type
_entity_poly.pdbx_seq_one_letter_code
_entity_poly.pdbx_strand_id
1 'polypeptide(L)'
;MIKYFIGPMSKNVVDSIIEVDDGFGFIPSRRQVDYNGGYVNSWTTGEFATYVNGRVPIERDHGGIGQGYKHDDGIESYMHDCRYFDKIHIDPWKEYQDFDKGLQETIDCINFIYLVMGKKEVKFEVGTEESIRRFEVDELENLLRHLKGKLEPEIFENIEYVVVQSGVGLDLGKQNNSGTFDPDRLENMINICKKFGKKSKEHNGDYLSNDEYKVRFDMGLDSINIAPEFGQLETKCYLDEMGDDIEEFHLL
;
A
#
# COMPACT_ATOMS: atom_id res chain seq x y z
N MET A 1 16.38 4.31 3.09
CA MET A 1 15.30 3.93 2.13
C MET A 1 14.48 2.84 2.78
N ILE A 2 13.16 3.00 2.83
CA ILE A 2 12.25 2.00 3.40
C ILE A 2 12.10 0.85 2.40
N LYS A 3 12.47 -0.36 2.81
CA LYS A 3 12.33 -1.55 1.97
C LYS A 3 10.99 -2.26 2.17
N TYR A 4 10.50 -2.25 3.40
CA TYR A 4 9.30 -3.00 3.77
C TYR A 4 8.26 -2.05 4.35
N PHE A 5 7.06 -2.08 3.79
CA PHE A 5 5.90 -1.41 4.33
C PHE A 5 4.95 -2.45 4.91
N ILE A 6 4.59 -2.29 6.18
CA ILE A 6 3.85 -3.29 6.95
C ILE A 6 2.43 -2.82 7.20
N GLY A 7 1.46 -3.67 6.89
CA GLY A 7 0.06 -3.44 7.26
C GLY A 7 -0.10 -3.51 8.79
N PRO A 8 -0.69 -2.50 9.43
CA PRO A 8 -0.93 -2.53 10.87
C PRO A 8 -2.09 -3.48 11.21
N MET A 9 -1.84 -4.79 11.17
CA MET A 9 -2.88 -5.81 11.31
C MET A 9 -3.51 -5.84 12.71
N SER A 10 -2.75 -5.46 13.74
CA SER A 10 -3.19 -5.33 15.12
C SER A 10 -2.33 -4.30 15.86
N LYS A 11 -2.74 -3.92 17.09
CA LYS A 11 -1.92 -3.06 17.95
C LYS A 11 -0.57 -3.72 18.28
N ASN A 12 -0.53 -5.03 18.50
CA ASN A 12 0.72 -5.73 18.82
C ASN A 12 1.69 -5.75 17.63
N VAL A 13 1.18 -5.93 16.40
CA VAL A 13 2.00 -5.79 15.19
C VAL A 13 2.57 -4.38 15.09
N VAL A 14 1.76 -3.35 15.36
CA VAL A 14 2.24 -1.95 15.38
C VAL A 14 3.34 -1.75 16.42
N ASP A 15 3.14 -2.22 17.64
CA ASP A 15 4.13 -2.13 18.71
C ASP A 15 5.45 -2.82 18.33
N SER A 16 5.38 -4.04 17.79
CA SER A 16 6.56 -4.80 17.37
C SER A 16 7.36 -4.08 16.28
N ILE A 17 6.70 -3.50 15.28
CA ILE A 17 7.38 -2.74 14.22
C ILE A 17 8.02 -1.46 14.76
N ILE A 18 7.34 -0.77 15.67
CA ILE A 18 7.89 0.42 16.33
C ILE A 18 9.14 0.08 17.19
N GLU A 19 9.16 -1.08 17.83
CA GLU A 19 10.30 -1.53 18.66
C GLU A 19 11.53 -1.89 17.81
N VAL A 20 11.34 -2.46 16.62
CA VAL A 20 12.44 -2.82 15.71
C VAL A 20 13.08 -1.57 15.08
N ASP A 21 12.30 -0.55 14.77
CA ASP A 21 12.67 0.81 14.30
C ASP A 21 13.80 0.86 13.26
N ASP A 22 13.90 -0.10 12.33
CA ASP A 22 14.93 -0.12 11.29
C ASP A 22 14.37 -0.41 9.90
N GLY A 23 14.14 0.66 9.14
CA GLY A 23 13.85 0.59 7.70
C GLY A 23 12.44 0.15 7.33
N PHE A 24 11.48 0.19 8.27
CA PHE A 24 10.08 -0.11 8.04
C PHE A 24 9.24 1.16 7.80
N GLY A 25 8.09 0.98 7.10
CA GLY A 25 7.00 1.93 7.01
C GLY A 25 5.69 1.23 7.35
N PHE A 26 4.64 1.98 7.69
CA PHE A 26 3.28 1.46 7.79
C PHE A 26 2.45 1.75 6.56
N ILE A 27 1.56 0.78 6.20
CA ILE A 27 0.60 0.92 5.09
C ILE A 27 -0.83 0.61 5.56
N PRO A 28 -1.42 1.42 6.46
CA PRO A 28 -2.81 1.20 6.85
C PRO A 28 -3.77 1.40 5.67
N SER A 29 -4.55 0.36 5.35
CA SER A 29 -5.70 0.49 4.46
C SER A 29 -6.86 1.22 5.16
N ARG A 30 -7.83 1.73 4.40
CA ARG A 30 -9.02 2.39 4.94
C ARG A 30 -9.89 1.48 5.83
N ARG A 31 -9.78 0.16 5.69
CA ARG A 31 -10.47 -0.79 6.58
C ARG A 31 -9.73 -0.95 7.90
N GLN A 32 -8.42 -0.87 7.90
CA GLN A 32 -7.58 -0.97 9.08
C GLN A 32 -7.68 0.26 9.96
N VAL A 33 -7.53 1.44 9.35
CA VAL A 33 -7.52 2.76 10.00
C VAL A 33 -8.11 3.77 9.03
N ASP A 34 -9.18 4.49 9.41
CA ASP A 34 -9.77 5.54 8.57
C ASP A 34 -10.20 6.74 9.44
N TYR A 35 -10.69 7.80 8.81
CA TYR A 35 -11.12 9.01 9.51
C TYR A 35 -12.19 8.76 10.57
N ASN A 36 -13.02 7.75 10.41
CA ASN A 36 -14.12 7.35 11.30
C ASN A 36 -13.81 6.07 12.09
N GLY A 37 -12.54 5.64 12.14
CA GLY A 37 -12.09 4.42 12.78
C GLY A 37 -12.01 3.21 11.84
N GLY A 38 -11.24 2.21 12.23
CA GLY A 38 -11.06 0.96 11.52
C GLY A 38 -11.02 -0.26 12.44
N TYR A 39 -10.78 -1.45 11.90
CA TYR A 39 -10.76 -2.65 12.75
C TYR A 39 -9.50 -2.73 13.64
N VAL A 40 -8.43 -2.04 13.28
CA VAL A 40 -7.21 -2.03 14.09
C VAL A 40 -7.39 -1.07 15.27
N ASN A 41 -7.61 -1.64 16.43
CA ASN A 41 -7.79 -0.93 17.70
C ASN A 41 -8.82 0.22 17.66
N SER A 42 -9.77 0.16 16.71
CA SER A 42 -10.75 1.23 16.43
C SER A 42 -10.12 2.61 16.16
N TRP A 43 -8.85 2.67 15.80
CA TRP A 43 -8.15 3.93 15.57
C TRP A 43 -8.70 4.70 14.37
N THR A 44 -8.91 5.99 14.62
CA THR A 44 -8.99 6.97 13.55
C THR A 44 -7.60 7.25 12.96
N THR A 45 -7.56 7.84 11.75
CA THR A 45 -6.32 8.26 11.08
C THR A 45 -5.42 9.10 12.02
N GLY A 46 -6.02 10.07 12.73
CA GLY A 46 -5.29 10.94 13.66
C GLY A 46 -4.80 10.22 14.91
N GLU A 47 -5.59 9.31 15.48
CA GLU A 47 -5.20 8.52 16.65
C GLU A 47 -4.06 7.56 16.33
N PHE A 48 -4.12 6.89 15.17
CA PHE A 48 -3.05 6.02 14.70
C PHE A 48 -1.74 6.79 14.50
N ALA A 49 -1.79 7.91 13.77
CA ALA A 49 -0.61 8.76 13.58
C ALA A 49 -0.03 9.28 14.90
N THR A 50 -0.91 9.67 15.85
CA THR A 50 -0.49 10.11 17.19
C THR A 50 0.17 8.96 17.95
N TYR A 51 -0.35 7.74 17.83
CA TYR A 51 0.22 6.55 18.47
C TYR A 51 1.60 6.20 17.91
N VAL A 52 1.75 6.22 16.60
CA VAL A 52 3.04 6.00 15.91
C VAL A 52 4.03 7.12 16.26
N ASN A 53 3.54 8.35 16.42
CA ASN A 53 4.29 9.51 16.87
C ASN A 53 5.59 9.79 16.05
N GLY A 54 5.51 9.62 14.74
CA GLY A 54 6.62 9.90 13.82
C GLY A 54 7.80 8.94 13.90
N ARG A 55 7.70 7.86 14.70
CA ARG A 55 8.77 6.84 14.82
C ARG A 55 8.94 6.01 13.56
N VAL A 56 7.87 5.79 12.82
CA VAL A 56 7.83 5.04 11.58
C VAL A 56 7.02 5.85 10.56
N PRO A 57 7.48 6.03 9.32
CA PRO A 57 6.71 6.70 8.28
C PRO A 57 5.41 5.95 7.96
N ILE A 58 4.36 6.72 7.68
CA ILE A 58 3.03 6.16 7.40
C ILE A 58 2.62 6.54 5.98
N GLU A 59 2.14 5.55 5.24
CA GLU A 59 1.55 5.70 3.92
C GLU A 59 0.13 5.13 3.91
N ARG A 60 -0.85 5.86 3.38
CA ARG A 60 -2.18 5.29 3.13
C ARG A 60 -2.08 4.21 2.05
N ASP A 61 -2.47 2.98 2.38
CA ASP A 61 -2.60 1.89 1.43
C ASP A 61 -3.99 1.95 0.76
N HIS A 62 -4.04 1.87 -0.57
CA HIS A 62 -5.27 1.94 -1.36
C HIS A 62 -6.22 3.06 -0.91
N GLY A 63 -5.81 4.32 -1.11
CA GLY A 63 -6.65 5.48 -0.83
C GLY A 63 -7.68 5.75 -1.93
N GLY A 64 -8.81 6.36 -1.56
CA GLY A 64 -9.79 6.87 -2.49
C GLY A 64 -11.14 6.16 -2.48
N ILE A 65 -11.83 6.31 -3.60
CA ILE A 65 -13.21 5.87 -3.79
C ILE A 65 -13.37 4.35 -3.60
N GLY A 66 -14.39 3.93 -2.84
CA GLY A 66 -14.76 2.53 -2.69
C GLY A 66 -13.76 1.65 -1.92
N GLN A 67 -12.74 2.24 -1.28
CA GLN A 67 -11.71 1.50 -0.54
C GLN A 67 -12.05 1.25 0.93
N GLY A 68 -13.03 1.96 1.51
CA GLY A 68 -13.50 1.78 2.87
C GLY A 68 -14.47 0.60 3.06
N TYR A 69 -15.06 0.50 4.27
CA TYR A 69 -16.14 -0.44 4.56
C TYR A 69 -17.45 -0.06 3.84
N LYS A 70 -17.72 1.24 3.75
CA LYS A 70 -18.85 1.77 3.01
C LYS A 70 -18.35 2.31 1.69
N HIS A 71 -19.14 2.16 0.65
CA HIS A 71 -18.85 2.80 -0.61
C HIS A 71 -19.07 4.32 -0.46
N ASP A 72 -18.01 5.06 -0.65
CA ASP A 72 -17.96 6.53 -0.61
C ASP A 72 -17.00 7.05 -1.69
N ASP A 73 -16.90 8.37 -1.84
CA ASP A 73 -16.02 9.03 -2.79
C ASP A 73 -14.55 9.14 -2.30
N GLY A 74 -14.26 8.76 -1.06
CA GLY A 74 -12.92 8.78 -0.48
C GLY A 74 -12.38 10.16 -0.11
N ILE A 75 -13.09 11.24 -0.40
CA ILE A 75 -12.61 12.62 -0.19
C ILE A 75 -12.35 12.91 1.29
N GLU A 76 -13.26 12.50 2.17
CA GLU A 76 -13.08 12.74 3.61
C GLU A 76 -11.89 11.96 4.18
N SER A 77 -11.66 10.73 3.69
CA SER A 77 -10.46 9.97 4.03
C SER A 77 -9.19 10.72 3.60
N TYR A 78 -9.11 11.19 2.36
CA TYR A 78 -7.98 11.98 1.88
C TYR A 78 -7.74 13.26 2.69
N MET A 79 -8.81 13.94 3.11
CA MET A 79 -8.70 15.14 3.96
C MET A 79 -8.04 14.85 5.32
N HIS A 80 -8.22 13.65 5.85
CA HIS A 80 -7.57 13.20 7.09
C HIS A 80 -6.16 12.66 6.79
N ASP A 81 -6.00 11.82 5.79
CA ASP A 81 -4.71 11.23 5.43
C ASP A 81 -3.65 12.29 5.16
N CYS A 82 -3.96 13.31 4.37
CA CYS A 82 -3.03 14.39 4.04
C CYS A 82 -2.65 15.30 5.23
N ARG A 83 -3.30 15.15 6.38
CA ARG A 83 -2.95 15.89 7.61
C ARG A 83 -2.01 15.12 8.51
N TYR A 84 -2.04 13.80 8.41
CA TYR A 84 -1.43 12.92 9.40
C TYR A 84 -0.42 11.94 8.83
N PHE A 85 -0.51 11.59 7.55
CA PHE A 85 0.36 10.62 6.91
C PHE A 85 1.40 11.29 6.00
N ASP A 86 2.53 10.63 5.82
CA ASP A 86 3.64 11.12 5.00
C ASP A 86 3.39 10.89 3.51
N LYS A 87 2.63 9.83 3.19
CA LYS A 87 2.35 9.41 1.82
C LYS A 87 0.92 8.91 1.66
N ILE A 88 0.43 8.98 0.43
CA ILE A 88 -0.91 8.50 0.07
C ILE A 88 -0.81 7.73 -1.25
N HIS A 89 -1.20 6.47 -1.24
CA HIS A 89 -1.44 5.69 -2.45
C HIS A 89 -2.79 6.09 -3.05
N ILE A 90 -2.75 6.68 -4.23
CA ILE A 90 -3.92 7.08 -5.01
C ILE A 90 -4.34 5.91 -5.88
N ASP A 91 -5.38 5.19 -5.46
CA ASP A 91 -5.84 3.96 -6.11
C ASP A 91 -7.34 3.96 -6.44
N PRO A 92 -7.75 4.63 -7.53
CA PRO A 92 -9.13 4.62 -7.98
C PRO A 92 -9.48 3.37 -8.82
N TRP A 93 -8.53 2.47 -9.07
CA TRP A 93 -8.65 1.41 -10.08
C TRP A 93 -9.64 0.31 -9.72
N LYS A 94 -9.99 0.17 -8.46
CA LYS A 94 -11.06 -0.74 -8.03
C LYS A 94 -12.42 -0.30 -8.57
N GLU A 95 -12.69 0.99 -8.58
CA GLU A 95 -13.92 1.59 -9.10
C GLU A 95 -13.84 1.80 -10.62
N TYR A 96 -12.70 2.25 -11.11
CA TYR A 96 -12.49 2.60 -12.50
C TYR A 96 -11.55 1.61 -13.20
N GLN A 97 -12.13 0.54 -13.78
CA GLN A 97 -11.36 -0.44 -14.57
C GLN A 97 -10.94 0.10 -15.95
N ASP A 98 -11.65 1.10 -16.47
CA ASP A 98 -11.28 1.82 -17.68
C ASP A 98 -10.06 2.71 -17.44
N PHE A 99 -9.06 2.61 -18.35
CA PHE A 99 -7.78 3.29 -18.16
C PHE A 99 -7.92 4.81 -18.12
N ASP A 100 -8.70 5.40 -19.04
CA ASP A 100 -8.81 6.85 -19.13
C ASP A 100 -9.55 7.45 -17.91
N LYS A 101 -10.56 6.75 -17.40
CA LYS A 101 -11.27 7.15 -16.20
C LYS A 101 -10.40 7.02 -14.95
N GLY A 102 -9.70 5.91 -14.76
CA GLY A 102 -8.80 5.73 -13.63
C GLY A 102 -7.64 6.72 -13.64
N LEU A 103 -7.07 6.99 -14.82
CA LEU A 103 -6.07 8.04 -15.00
C LEU A 103 -6.61 9.43 -14.62
N GLN A 104 -7.80 9.79 -15.10
CA GLN A 104 -8.38 11.11 -14.80
C GLN A 104 -8.65 11.25 -13.29
N GLU A 105 -9.22 10.24 -12.66
CA GLU A 105 -9.46 10.24 -11.21
C GLU A 105 -8.15 10.32 -10.41
N THR A 106 -7.10 9.62 -10.84
CA THR A 106 -5.76 9.73 -10.23
C THR A 106 -5.25 11.17 -10.27
N ILE A 107 -5.40 11.86 -11.41
CA ILE A 107 -5.01 13.28 -11.58
C ILE A 107 -5.83 14.19 -10.67
N ASP A 108 -7.15 13.98 -10.62
CA ASP A 108 -8.08 14.82 -9.86
C ASP A 108 -7.83 14.70 -8.35
N CYS A 109 -7.58 13.46 -7.84
CA CYS A 109 -7.23 13.22 -6.45
C CYS A 109 -5.88 13.86 -6.07
N ILE A 110 -4.84 13.70 -6.89
CA ILE A 110 -3.54 14.34 -6.65
C ILE A 110 -3.68 15.86 -6.60
N ASN A 111 -4.37 16.46 -7.58
CA ASN A 111 -4.61 17.90 -7.62
C ASN A 111 -5.44 18.38 -6.42
N PHE A 112 -6.45 17.62 -6.01
CA PHE A 112 -7.22 17.92 -4.81
C PHE A 112 -6.33 18.03 -3.58
N ILE A 113 -5.48 17.04 -3.32
CA ILE A 113 -4.61 17.02 -2.15
C ILE A 113 -3.57 18.15 -2.24
N TYR A 114 -2.90 18.28 -3.37
CA TYR A 114 -1.79 19.21 -3.52
C TYR A 114 -2.25 20.67 -3.59
N LEU A 115 -3.25 20.97 -4.43
CA LEU A 115 -3.69 22.33 -4.70
C LEU A 115 -4.80 22.79 -3.75
N VAL A 116 -5.86 21.97 -3.58
CA VAL A 116 -7.03 22.37 -2.79
C VAL A 116 -6.74 22.27 -1.30
N MET A 117 -6.14 21.17 -0.85
CA MET A 117 -5.75 21.02 0.54
C MET A 117 -4.43 21.73 0.88
N GLY A 118 -3.67 22.17 -0.12
CA GLY A 118 -2.40 22.86 0.05
C GLY A 118 -1.30 21.97 0.67
N LYS A 119 -1.40 20.65 0.51
CA LYS A 119 -0.51 19.66 1.13
C LYS A 119 0.65 19.29 0.20
N LYS A 120 1.54 20.25 0.00
CA LYS A 120 2.70 20.13 -0.90
C LYS A 120 3.79 19.18 -0.41
N GLU A 121 3.83 18.91 0.90
CA GLU A 121 4.77 17.99 1.55
C GLU A 121 4.40 16.52 1.40
N VAL A 122 3.12 16.19 1.16
CA VAL A 122 2.63 14.82 1.01
C VAL A 122 3.18 14.20 -0.27
N LYS A 123 3.72 12.99 -0.16
CA LYS A 123 4.16 12.20 -1.30
C LYS A 123 3.05 11.26 -1.79
N PHE A 124 3.13 10.89 -3.05
CA PHE A 124 2.13 10.01 -3.66
C PHE A 124 2.75 8.69 -4.11
N GLU A 125 1.95 7.64 -4.00
CA GLU A 125 2.10 6.41 -4.76
C GLU A 125 0.95 6.34 -5.78
N VAL A 126 1.22 5.81 -6.97
CA VAL A 126 0.24 5.67 -8.05
C VAL A 126 0.30 4.28 -8.68
N GLY A 127 -0.77 3.86 -9.32
CA GLY A 127 -0.94 2.54 -9.88
C GLY A 127 -1.83 1.67 -9.01
N THR A 128 -1.81 0.37 -9.21
CA THR A 128 -2.58 -0.59 -8.42
C THR A 128 -1.98 -1.99 -8.47
N GLU A 129 -2.37 -2.84 -7.54
CA GLU A 129 -1.96 -4.23 -7.50
C GLU A 129 -2.69 -5.10 -8.54
N GLU A 130 -2.10 -6.24 -8.87
CA GLU A 130 -2.61 -7.14 -9.92
C GLU A 130 -3.99 -7.73 -9.62
N SER A 131 -4.32 -7.94 -8.34
CA SER A 131 -5.62 -8.46 -7.90
C SER A 131 -6.77 -7.46 -8.08
N ILE A 132 -6.48 -6.17 -8.15
CA ILE A 132 -7.46 -5.10 -8.41
C ILE A 132 -7.61 -4.88 -9.91
N ARG A 133 -6.53 -4.58 -10.59
CA ARG A 133 -6.49 -4.39 -12.04
C ARG A 133 -5.10 -4.73 -12.58
N ARG A 134 -5.02 -5.68 -13.49
CA ARG A 134 -3.77 -5.98 -14.18
C ARG A 134 -3.44 -4.85 -15.17
N PHE A 135 -2.24 -4.27 -15.02
CA PHE A 135 -1.63 -3.41 -16.03
C PHE A 135 -0.71 -4.21 -16.92
N GLU A 136 -0.77 -3.98 -18.21
CA GLU A 136 0.33 -4.39 -19.08
C GLU A 136 1.52 -3.42 -18.90
N VAL A 137 2.71 -3.86 -19.31
CA VAL A 137 3.94 -3.07 -19.10
C VAL A 137 3.85 -1.69 -19.78
N ASP A 138 3.27 -1.65 -20.99
CA ASP A 138 3.06 -0.41 -21.74
C ASP A 138 1.95 0.47 -21.15
N GLU A 139 0.94 -0.12 -20.47
CA GLU A 139 -0.05 0.67 -19.74
C GLU A 139 0.57 1.42 -18.55
N LEU A 140 1.52 0.79 -17.83
CA LEU A 140 2.24 1.48 -16.75
C LEU A 140 3.07 2.64 -17.30
N GLU A 141 3.74 2.46 -18.43
CA GLU A 141 4.46 3.55 -19.10
C GLU A 141 3.52 4.65 -19.55
N ASN A 142 2.35 4.29 -20.08
CA ASN A 142 1.32 5.24 -20.51
C ASN A 142 0.78 6.04 -19.31
N LEU A 143 0.54 5.39 -18.16
CA LEU A 143 0.12 6.05 -16.93
C LEU A 143 1.13 7.16 -16.55
N LEU A 144 2.40 6.82 -16.42
CA LEU A 144 3.43 7.77 -16.00
C LEU A 144 3.65 8.88 -17.04
N ARG A 145 3.56 8.58 -18.33
CA ARG A 145 3.67 9.58 -19.40
C ARG A 145 2.53 10.59 -19.34
N HIS A 146 1.30 10.13 -19.12
CA HIS A 146 0.15 11.02 -19.03
C HIS A 146 0.17 11.84 -17.74
N LEU A 147 0.51 11.24 -16.59
CA LEU A 147 0.68 11.97 -15.33
C LEU A 147 1.74 13.07 -15.48
N LYS A 148 2.90 12.75 -16.08
CA LYS A 148 3.96 13.73 -16.34
C LYS A 148 3.54 14.85 -17.29
N GLY A 149 2.66 14.56 -18.25
CA GLY A 149 2.18 15.53 -19.22
C GLY A 149 1.01 16.40 -18.74
N LYS A 150 0.24 15.94 -17.75
CA LYS A 150 -0.98 16.60 -17.29
C LYS A 150 -0.85 17.29 -15.92
N LEU A 151 0.06 16.79 -15.06
CA LEU A 151 0.36 17.43 -13.78
C LEU A 151 1.44 18.51 -13.98
N GLU A 152 1.37 19.58 -13.16
CA GLU A 152 2.47 20.52 -13.06
C GLU A 152 3.75 19.79 -12.64
N PRO A 153 4.94 20.21 -13.12
CA PRO A 153 6.20 19.50 -12.85
C PRO A 153 6.44 19.26 -11.35
N GLU A 154 6.19 20.25 -10.51
CA GLU A 154 6.37 20.15 -9.06
C GLU A 154 5.41 19.12 -8.42
N ILE A 155 4.20 18.96 -8.96
CA ILE A 155 3.22 17.98 -8.50
C ILE A 155 3.66 16.57 -8.93
N PHE A 156 4.10 16.42 -10.18
CA PHE A 156 4.62 15.14 -10.66
C PHE A 156 5.84 14.67 -9.84
N GLU A 157 6.71 15.59 -9.41
CA GLU A 157 7.87 15.26 -8.57
C GLU A 157 7.46 14.74 -7.18
N ASN A 158 6.25 15.03 -6.70
CA ASN A 158 5.74 14.46 -5.45
C ASN A 158 5.24 13.01 -5.58
N ILE A 159 5.11 12.47 -6.77
CA ILE A 159 4.93 11.03 -6.95
C ILE A 159 6.28 10.38 -6.62
N GLU A 160 6.32 9.63 -5.51
CA GLU A 160 7.52 8.94 -5.05
C GLU A 160 7.56 7.49 -5.49
N TYR A 161 6.43 6.78 -5.33
CA TYR A 161 6.32 5.37 -5.66
C TYR A 161 5.32 5.10 -6.79
N VAL A 162 5.59 4.02 -7.51
CA VAL A 162 4.70 3.46 -8.53
C VAL A 162 4.53 1.99 -8.26
N VAL A 163 3.29 1.53 -8.20
CA VAL A 163 2.99 0.11 -8.02
C VAL A 163 3.41 -0.67 -9.25
N VAL A 164 4.24 -1.69 -9.04
CA VAL A 164 4.68 -2.64 -10.07
C VAL A 164 4.08 -4.02 -9.81
N GLN A 165 3.88 -4.78 -10.87
CA GLN A 165 3.19 -6.05 -10.84
C GLN A 165 4.09 -7.15 -11.41
N SER A 166 4.35 -8.18 -10.62
CA SER A 166 5.21 -9.31 -11.01
C SER A 166 4.45 -10.58 -11.45
N GLY A 167 3.12 -10.51 -11.57
CA GLY A 167 2.29 -11.68 -11.85
C GLY A 167 1.85 -12.46 -10.59
N VAL A 168 2.17 -11.93 -9.41
CA VAL A 168 1.88 -12.57 -8.12
C VAL A 168 0.74 -11.84 -7.41
N GLY A 169 -0.22 -12.61 -6.91
CA GLY A 169 -1.27 -12.13 -6.00
C GLY A 169 -1.23 -12.90 -4.68
N LEU A 170 -2.25 -12.76 -3.85
CA LEU A 170 -2.36 -13.43 -2.55
C LEU A 170 -3.52 -14.44 -2.51
N ASP A 171 -3.27 -15.60 -1.92
CA ASP A 171 -4.30 -16.57 -1.50
C ASP A 171 -4.28 -16.66 0.04
N LEU A 172 -5.12 -15.85 0.67
CA LEU A 172 -5.17 -15.75 2.14
C LEU A 172 -5.60 -17.05 2.80
N GLY A 173 -6.47 -17.83 2.13
CA GLY A 173 -6.97 -19.09 2.66
C GLY A 173 -5.91 -20.19 2.70
N LYS A 174 -4.97 -20.16 1.76
CA LYS A 174 -3.86 -21.10 1.69
C LYS A 174 -2.57 -20.56 2.28
N GLN A 175 -2.53 -19.30 2.67
CA GLN A 175 -1.35 -18.62 3.19
C GLN A 175 -0.16 -18.75 2.22
N ASN A 176 -0.40 -18.45 0.96
CA ASN A 176 0.62 -18.48 -0.08
C ASN A 176 0.35 -17.43 -1.18
N ASN A 177 1.32 -17.26 -2.05
CA ASN A 177 1.12 -16.45 -3.25
C ASN A 177 0.29 -17.23 -4.29
N SER A 178 -0.57 -16.50 -4.99
CA SER A 178 -1.25 -16.97 -6.19
C SER A 178 -0.54 -16.44 -7.45
N GLY A 179 -0.88 -17.00 -8.61
CA GLY A 179 -0.25 -16.61 -9.88
C GLY A 179 1.15 -17.20 -10.06
N THR A 180 1.93 -16.59 -10.93
CA THR A 180 3.29 -17.03 -11.25
C THR A 180 4.19 -15.80 -11.32
N PHE A 181 5.30 -15.84 -10.60
CA PHE A 181 6.32 -14.80 -10.66
C PHE A 181 6.91 -14.71 -12.07
N ASP A 182 6.81 -13.52 -12.66
CA ASP A 182 7.33 -13.16 -13.98
C ASP A 182 8.46 -12.13 -13.81
N PRO A 183 9.73 -12.58 -13.79
CA PRO A 183 10.88 -11.69 -13.59
C PRO A 183 11.05 -10.67 -14.72
N ASP A 184 10.76 -11.04 -15.96
CA ASP A 184 10.91 -10.14 -17.10
C ASP A 184 9.88 -9.00 -17.01
N ARG A 185 8.65 -9.32 -16.59
CA ARG A 185 7.61 -8.32 -16.34
C ARG A 185 8.02 -7.36 -15.22
N LEU A 186 8.48 -7.88 -14.08
CA LEU A 186 8.92 -7.07 -12.96
C LEU A 186 10.09 -6.16 -13.36
N GLU A 187 11.11 -6.68 -14.04
CA GLU A 187 12.25 -5.92 -14.49
C GLU A 187 11.85 -4.79 -15.44
N ASN A 188 10.96 -5.07 -16.39
CA ASN A 188 10.46 -4.08 -17.33
C ASN A 188 9.71 -2.95 -16.61
N MET A 189 8.83 -3.27 -15.64
CA MET A 189 8.11 -2.26 -14.87
C MET A 189 9.05 -1.43 -13.97
N ILE A 190 10.04 -2.05 -13.32
CA ILE A 190 11.09 -1.34 -12.56
C ILE A 190 11.84 -0.37 -13.46
N ASN A 191 12.21 -0.79 -14.68
CA ASN A 191 12.93 0.06 -15.62
C ASN A 191 12.07 1.25 -16.09
N ILE A 192 10.75 1.07 -16.23
CA ILE A 192 9.82 2.17 -16.49
C ILE A 192 9.84 3.17 -15.32
N CYS A 193 9.72 2.72 -14.08
CA CYS A 193 9.79 3.59 -12.91
C CYS A 193 11.09 4.42 -12.92
N LYS A 194 12.23 3.76 -13.13
CA LYS A 194 13.56 4.43 -13.24
C LYS A 194 13.62 5.45 -14.37
N LYS A 195 13.02 5.16 -15.54
CA LYS A 195 12.94 6.08 -16.68
C LYS A 195 12.25 7.39 -16.34
N PHE A 196 11.25 7.35 -15.47
CA PHE A 196 10.52 8.53 -15.00
C PHE A 196 11.07 9.12 -13.70
N GLY A 197 12.16 8.58 -13.14
CA GLY A 197 12.77 9.03 -11.89
C GLY A 197 11.91 8.69 -10.65
N LYS A 198 11.15 7.61 -10.73
CA LYS A 198 10.27 7.15 -9.65
C LYS A 198 10.79 5.85 -9.04
N LYS A 199 10.42 5.59 -7.79
CA LYS A 199 10.69 4.31 -7.12
C LYS A 199 9.61 3.30 -7.45
N SER A 200 10.01 2.04 -7.52
CA SER A 200 9.10 0.91 -7.72
C SER A 200 8.68 0.29 -6.39
N LYS A 201 7.42 -0.08 -6.27
CA LYS A 201 6.91 -0.77 -5.08
C LYS A 201 5.98 -1.90 -5.50
N GLU A 202 6.27 -3.13 -5.06
CA GLU A 202 5.39 -4.27 -5.25
C GLU A 202 4.46 -4.43 -4.04
N HIS A 203 3.19 -4.62 -4.30
CA HIS A 203 2.23 -4.99 -3.27
C HIS A 203 2.22 -6.46 -2.96
N ASN A 204 1.62 -7.27 -2.44
CA ASN A 204 1.63 -8.76 -2.40
C ASN A 204 2.98 -9.39 -2.04
N GLY A 205 3.73 -8.77 -1.12
CA GLY A 205 4.97 -9.34 -0.60
C GLY A 205 4.79 -10.43 0.44
N ASP A 206 3.56 -10.71 0.87
CA ASP A 206 3.26 -11.72 1.87
C ASP A 206 3.64 -13.12 1.39
N TYR A 207 4.08 -13.96 2.32
CA TYR A 207 4.43 -15.39 2.12
C TYR A 207 5.62 -15.64 1.17
N LEU A 208 6.40 -14.63 0.87
CA LEU A 208 7.63 -14.80 0.10
C LEU A 208 8.74 -15.36 1.00
N SER A 209 9.54 -16.25 0.45
CA SER A 209 10.78 -16.70 1.10
C SER A 209 11.87 -15.61 1.04
N ASN A 210 12.87 -15.71 1.89
CA ASN A 210 14.01 -14.79 1.86
C ASN A 210 14.72 -14.72 0.50
N ASP A 211 14.79 -15.85 -0.23
CA ASP A 211 15.38 -15.89 -1.56
C ASP A 211 14.52 -15.14 -2.58
N GLU A 212 13.20 -15.24 -2.48
CA GLU A 212 12.28 -14.52 -3.35
C GLU A 212 12.31 -13.00 -3.13
N TYR A 213 12.41 -12.54 -1.86
CA TYR A 213 12.68 -11.13 -1.56
C TYR A 213 14.02 -10.69 -2.15
N LYS A 214 15.08 -11.50 -1.93
CA LYS A 214 16.41 -11.18 -2.43
C LYS A 214 16.42 -11.02 -3.94
N VAL A 215 15.79 -11.92 -4.69
CA VAL A 215 15.70 -11.82 -6.16
C VAL A 215 15.07 -10.50 -6.59
N ARG A 216 13.94 -10.09 -5.98
CA ARG A 216 13.25 -8.83 -6.31
C ARG A 216 14.12 -7.60 -6.05
N PHE A 217 14.77 -7.53 -4.89
CA PHE A 217 15.65 -6.41 -4.55
C PHE A 217 16.93 -6.40 -5.40
N ASP A 218 17.49 -7.56 -5.74
CA ASP A 218 18.66 -7.66 -6.65
C ASP A 218 18.30 -7.18 -8.08
N MET A 219 17.05 -7.34 -8.52
CA MET A 219 16.53 -6.77 -9.76
C MET A 219 16.33 -5.25 -9.70
N GLY A 220 16.37 -4.67 -8.50
CA GLY A 220 16.29 -3.23 -8.27
C GLY A 220 14.90 -2.74 -7.87
N LEU A 221 14.05 -3.61 -7.33
CA LEU A 221 12.83 -3.19 -6.64
C LEU A 221 13.20 -2.31 -5.44
N ASP A 222 12.50 -1.20 -5.25
CA ASP A 222 12.80 -0.27 -4.16
C ASP A 222 12.11 -0.64 -2.86
N SER A 223 10.85 -1.08 -2.91
CA SER A 223 10.04 -1.39 -1.73
C SER A 223 9.00 -2.49 -2.00
N ILE A 224 8.50 -3.08 -0.92
CA ILE A 224 7.45 -4.10 -0.97
C ILE A 224 6.46 -3.94 0.20
N ASN A 225 5.18 -4.20 -0.04
CA ASN A 225 4.12 -4.22 0.98
C ASN A 225 3.90 -5.64 1.50
N ILE A 226 3.76 -5.77 2.83
CA ILE A 226 3.43 -7.02 3.53
C ILE A 226 2.35 -6.68 4.56
N ALA A 227 1.22 -7.37 4.56
CA ALA A 227 0.14 -7.05 5.48
C ALA A 227 -0.49 -8.28 6.16
N PRO A 228 -1.31 -9.13 5.49
CA PRO A 228 -2.04 -10.20 6.17
C PRO A 228 -1.14 -11.24 6.84
N GLU A 229 0.07 -11.48 6.34
CA GLU A 229 1.02 -12.43 6.93
C GLU A 229 1.33 -12.08 8.39
N PHE A 230 1.53 -10.81 8.73
CA PHE A 230 1.81 -10.40 10.10
C PHE A 230 0.64 -10.68 11.05
N GLY A 231 -0.60 -10.46 10.59
CA GLY A 231 -1.79 -10.80 11.39
C GLY A 231 -1.96 -12.31 11.59
N GLN A 232 -1.61 -13.10 10.57
CA GLN A 232 -1.65 -14.56 10.66
C GLN A 232 -0.54 -15.11 11.54
N LEU A 233 0.67 -14.55 11.50
CA LEU A 233 1.76 -14.89 12.40
C LEU A 233 1.38 -14.60 13.85
N GLU A 234 0.79 -13.43 14.14
CA GLU A 234 0.29 -13.11 15.47
C GLU A 234 -0.76 -14.13 15.93
N THR A 235 -1.75 -14.42 15.09
CA THR A 235 -2.78 -15.43 15.39
C THR A 235 -2.16 -16.78 15.69
N LYS A 236 -1.17 -17.21 14.91
CA LYS A 236 -0.44 -18.46 15.16
C LYS A 236 0.28 -18.46 16.50
N CYS A 237 0.94 -17.37 16.88
CA CYS A 237 1.57 -17.26 18.20
C CYS A 237 0.56 -17.45 19.34
N TYR A 238 -0.64 -16.84 19.24
CA TYR A 238 -1.68 -17.06 20.24
C TYR A 238 -2.16 -18.51 20.28
N LEU A 239 -2.39 -19.15 19.13
CA LEU A 239 -2.81 -20.54 19.08
C LEU A 239 -1.75 -21.49 19.64
N ASP A 240 -0.47 -21.23 19.38
CA ASP A 240 0.64 -22.03 19.92
C ASP A 240 0.73 -21.90 21.47
N GLU A 241 0.46 -20.71 22.03
CA GLU A 241 0.42 -20.49 23.50
C GLU A 241 -0.82 -21.10 24.17
N MET A 242 -1.96 -21.18 23.47
CA MET A 242 -3.18 -21.77 24.02
C MET A 242 -3.08 -23.27 24.21
N GLY A 243 -2.26 -23.98 23.44
CA GLY A 243 -2.05 -25.42 23.57
C GLY A 243 -3.37 -26.21 23.50
N ASP A 244 -3.66 -26.99 24.55
CA ASP A 244 -4.88 -27.84 24.62
C ASP A 244 -6.20 -27.04 24.76
N ASP A 245 -6.16 -25.77 25.14
CA ASP A 245 -7.34 -24.89 25.28
C ASP A 245 -7.88 -24.38 23.94
N ILE A 246 -7.21 -24.73 22.84
CA ILE A 246 -7.59 -24.31 21.47
C ILE A 246 -9.00 -24.77 21.07
N GLU A 247 -9.45 -25.94 21.61
CA GLU A 247 -10.80 -26.47 21.33
C GLU A 247 -11.89 -25.55 21.91
N GLU A 248 -11.68 -24.94 23.07
CA GLU A 248 -12.63 -23.98 23.67
C GLU A 248 -12.71 -22.69 22.86
N PHE A 249 -11.58 -22.23 22.31
CA PHE A 249 -11.54 -21.04 21.45
C PHE A 249 -12.38 -21.20 20.17
N HIS A 250 -12.41 -22.38 19.57
CA HIS A 250 -13.20 -22.64 18.36
C HIS A 250 -14.71 -22.73 18.61
N LEU A 251 -15.17 -22.74 19.85
CA LEU A 251 -16.57 -22.77 20.24
C LEU A 251 -17.17 -21.38 20.54
N LEU A 252 -16.34 -20.34 20.58
CA LEU A 252 -16.71 -18.93 20.79
C LEU A 252 -16.88 -18.20 19.45
#